data_77a9d6acf44a482055707687ed5ab53e
#
_entry.id   77a9d6acf44a482055707687ed5ab53e
#
_cell.length_a   1.000
_cell.length_b   1.000
_cell.length_c   1.000
_cell.angle_alpha   90.00
_cell.angle_beta   90.00
_cell.angle_gamma   90.00
#
_symmetry.space_group_name_H-M   'P 1'
#
loop_
_entity.id
_entity.type
_entity.pdbx_description
1 polymer ?
#
loop_
_entity_poly.entity_id
_entity_poly.type
_entity_poly.pdbx_seq_one_letter_code
_entity_poly.pdbx_strand_id
1 'polypeptide(L)'
;MLGELLSFRGRYKILHMTWFAFFLSFFVWFNLAPLATQVKADFGLEVSQIRTLAICNVALTVPARIIIGMLLDRFGPRITYTLLLIYAAIPCIAFASAQNFTQLVISRLALSIVGAGFVIGIRMVAEWFPPKEIGLAEGIYGGWGNFGSAGAALTLPTIGAWLAFGALNPATGEALL
;
A
#
# COMPACT_ATOMS: atom_id res chain seq x y z
N MET A 1 -22.87 -7.14 -19.34
CA MET A 1 -22.09 -6.60 -18.21
C MET A 1 -21.20 -7.65 -17.53
N LEU A 2 -21.75 -8.71 -16.90
CA LEU A 2 -20.91 -9.72 -16.22
C LEU A 2 -19.90 -10.42 -17.15
N GLY A 3 -20.26 -10.73 -18.40
CA GLY A 3 -19.34 -11.33 -19.39
C GLY A 3 -18.22 -10.39 -19.87
N GLU A 4 -18.35 -9.08 -19.65
CA GLU A 4 -17.34 -8.09 -20.02
C GLU A 4 -16.39 -7.73 -18.88
N LEU A 5 -16.70 -8.15 -17.63
CA LEU A 5 -15.87 -7.84 -16.46
C LEU A 5 -14.44 -8.39 -16.56
N LEU A 6 -14.22 -9.43 -17.34
CA LEU A 6 -12.89 -9.99 -17.60
C LEU A 6 -12.22 -9.36 -18.83
N SER A 7 -12.88 -8.39 -19.49
CA SER A 7 -12.36 -7.74 -20.68
C SER A 7 -11.30 -6.70 -20.31
N PHE A 8 -10.16 -6.72 -20.98
CA PHE A 8 -9.13 -5.68 -20.89
C PHE A 8 -9.29 -4.61 -21.99
N ARG A 9 -10.54 -4.21 -22.29
CA ARG A 9 -10.86 -3.20 -23.32
C ARG A 9 -11.68 -2.06 -22.72
N GLY A 10 -11.52 -0.84 -23.25
CA GLY A 10 -12.29 0.34 -22.86
C GLY A 10 -12.26 0.61 -21.35
N ARG A 11 -13.42 0.89 -20.77
CA ARG A 11 -13.61 1.22 -19.35
C ARG A 11 -13.20 0.09 -18.38
N TYR A 12 -13.34 -1.18 -18.79
CA TYR A 12 -12.94 -2.30 -17.95
C TYR A 12 -11.42 -2.38 -17.79
N LYS A 13 -10.63 -2.03 -18.81
CA LYS A 13 -9.18 -1.89 -18.67
C LYS A 13 -8.83 -0.84 -17.61
N ILE A 14 -9.55 0.30 -17.61
CA ILE A 14 -9.32 1.34 -16.59
C ILE A 14 -9.66 0.81 -15.20
N LEU A 15 -10.78 0.11 -15.03
CA LEU A 15 -11.16 -0.50 -13.77
C LEU A 15 -10.07 -1.46 -13.25
N HIS A 16 -9.57 -2.36 -14.13
CA HIS A 16 -8.54 -3.32 -13.75
C HIS A 16 -7.23 -2.65 -13.36
N MET A 17 -6.80 -1.65 -14.10
CA MET A 17 -5.60 -0.90 -13.73
C MET A 17 -5.78 -0.11 -12.44
N THR A 18 -6.99 0.44 -12.20
CA THR A 18 -7.29 1.24 -11.02
C THR A 18 -7.34 0.39 -9.75
N TRP A 19 -8.05 -0.77 -9.76
CA TRP A 19 -8.04 -1.64 -8.59
C TRP A 19 -6.65 -2.25 -8.33
N PHE A 20 -5.87 -2.53 -9.39
CA PHE A 20 -4.50 -3.04 -9.22
C PHE A 20 -3.57 -1.98 -8.62
N ALA A 21 -3.70 -0.72 -9.02
CA ALA A 21 -2.97 0.38 -8.39
C ALA A 21 -3.36 0.54 -6.91
N PHE A 22 -4.64 0.36 -6.58
CA PHE A 22 -5.13 0.38 -5.21
C PHE A 22 -4.61 -0.84 -4.41
N PHE A 23 -4.61 -2.02 -5.00
CA PHE A 23 -4.00 -3.22 -4.43
C PHE A 23 -2.53 -2.98 -4.06
N LEU A 24 -1.74 -2.42 -4.97
CA LEU A 24 -0.33 -2.10 -4.72
C LEU A 24 -0.16 -1.08 -3.60
N SER A 25 -0.99 -0.02 -3.58
CA SER A 25 -0.94 0.97 -2.50
C SER A 25 -1.28 0.36 -1.14
N PHE A 26 -2.27 -0.53 -1.06
CA PHE A 26 -2.62 -1.23 0.18
C PHE A 26 -1.60 -2.28 0.58
N PHE A 27 -1.03 -2.98 -0.38
CA PHE A 27 0.07 -3.92 -0.14
C PHE A 27 1.24 -3.22 0.55
N VAL A 28 1.63 -2.05 0.04
CA VAL A 28 2.72 -1.24 0.58
C VAL A 28 2.32 -0.59 1.91
N TRP A 29 1.12 -0.08 2.01
CA TRP A 29 0.65 0.62 3.21
C TRP A 29 0.54 -0.31 4.43
N PHE A 30 0.11 -1.56 4.23
CA PHE A 30 -0.08 -2.54 5.31
C PHE A 30 1.11 -3.49 5.51
N ASN A 31 2.28 -3.23 4.93
CA ASN A 31 3.45 -4.11 5.00
C ASN A 31 4.03 -4.29 6.41
N LEU A 32 3.76 -3.39 7.36
CA LEU A 32 4.26 -3.52 8.74
C LEU A 32 3.57 -4.66 9.50
N ALA A 33 2.25 -4.81 9.36
CA ALA A 33 1.49 -5.74 10.17
C ALA A 33 2.04 -7.19 10.11
N PRO A 34 2.30 -7.78 8.94
CA PRO A 34 2.89 -9.11 8.83
C PRO A 34 4.34 -9.20 9.27
N LEU A 35 5.07 -8.09 9.26
CA LEU A 35 6.50 -8.03 9.62
C LEU A 35 6.74 -7.45 11.03
N ALA A 36 5.66 -7.16 11.78
CA ALA A 36 5.78 -6.46 13.08
C ALA A 36 6.62 -7.23 14.10
N THR A 37 6.53 -8.56 14.11
CA THR A 37 7.32 -9.41 15.00
C THR A 37 8.81 -9.35 14.65
N GLN A 38 9.14 -9.37 13.37
CA GLN A 38 10.50 -9.25 12.87
C GLN A 38 11.08 -7.87 13.23
N VAL A 39 10.39 -6.79 12.85
CA VAL A 39 10.81 -5.42 13.16
C VAL A 39 11.00 -5.22 14.68
N LYS A 40 10.11 -5.82 15.48
CA LYS A 40 10.24 -5.78 16.94
C LYS A 40 11.54 -6.44 17.42
N ALA A 41 11.88 -7.60 16.87
CA ALA A 41 13.08 -8.34 17.23
C ALA A 41 14.36 -7.61 16.77
N ASP A 42 14.40 -7.15 15.52
CA ASP A 42 15.58 -6.52 14.91
C ASP A 42 15.97 -5.21 15.61
N PHE A 43 14.98 -4.43 16.06
CA PHE A 43 15.22 -3.15 16.74
C PHE A 43 15.08 -3.21 18.27
N GLY A 44 14.81 -4.38 18.86
CA GLY A 44 14.58 -4.52 20.30
C GLY A 44 13.40 -3.68 20.81
N LEU A 45 12.32 -3.52 20.01
CA LEU A 45 11.24 -2.61 20.34
C LEU A 45 10.29 -3.19 21.39
N GLU A 46 9.75 -2.29 22.21
CA GLU A 46 8.63 -2.62 23.09
C GLU A 46 7.29 -2.71 22.32
N VAL A 47 6.31 -3.36 22.93
CA VAL A 47 4.95 -3.44 22.37
C VAL A 47 4.31 -2.06 22.17
N SER A 48 4.60 -1.12 23.08
CA SER A 48 4.18 0.29 23.01
C SER A 48 4.71 0.98 21.74
N GLN A 49 5.95 0.73 21.37
CA GLN A 49 6.60 1.28 20.18
C GLN A 49 6.01 0.70 18.88
N ILE A 50 5.72 -0.60 18.84
CA ILE A 50 5.00 -1.20 17.70
C ILE A 50 3.61 -0.59 17.53
N ARG A 51 2.87 -0.37 18.63
CA ARG A 51 1.57 0.34 18.59
C ARG A 51 1.72 1.76 18.06
N THR A 52 2.75 2.49 18.46
CA THR A 52 3.07 3.82 17.94
C THR A 52 3.28 3.79 16.42
N LEU A 53 4.06 2.83 15.89
CA LEU A 53 4.25 2.66 14.45
C LEU A 53 2.93 2.36 13.72
N ALA A 54 2.04 1.57 14.32
CA ALA A 54 0.73 1.28 13.75
C ALA A 54 -0.18 2.53 13.72
N ILE A 55 -0.14 3.37 14.73
CA ILE A 55 -0.86 4.66 14.76
C ILE A 55 -0.27 5.61 13.71
N CYS A 56 1.05 5.73 13.62
CA CYS A 56 1.73 6.55 12.63
C CYS A 56 1.36 6.15 11.19
N ASN A 57 1.11 4.86 10.95
CA ASN A 57 0.72 4.34 9.63
C ASN A 57 -0.62 4.91 9.11
N VAL A 58 -1.47 5.44 9.97
CA VAL A 58 -2.78 5.99 9.60
C VAL A 58 -2.93 7.49 9.92
N ALA A 59 -2.02 8.05 10.70
CA ALA A 59 -2.15 9.39 11.29
C ALA A 59 -2.36 10.51 10.27
N LEU A 60 -1.62 10.50 9.16
CA LEU A 60 -1.73 11.53 8.13
C LEU A 60 -2.72 11.18 7.00
N THR A 61 -3.40 10.03 7.06
CA THR A 61 -4.32 9.61 5.99
C THR A 61 -5.48 10.60 5.79
N VAL A 62 -6.04 11.14 6.88
CA VAL A 62 -7.18 12.08 6.79
C VAL A 62 -6.75 13.43 6.19
N PRO A 63 -5.73 14.14 6.72
CA PRO A 63 -5.27 15.38 6.11
C PRO A 63 -4.71 15.17 4.69
N ALA A 64 -4.06 14.04 4.42
CA ALA A 64 -3.59 13.69 3.09
C ALA A 64 -4.73 13.60 2.06
N ARG A 65 -5.92 13.10 2.44
CA ARG A 65 -7.08 13.04 1.53
C ARG A 65 -7.51 14.42 1.03
N ILE A 66 -7.39 15.45 1.86
CA ILE A 66 -7.70 16.83 1.46
C ILE A 66 -6.71 17.30 0.39
N ILE A 67 -5.41 17.13 0.65
CA ILE A 67 -4.35 17.53 -0.28
C ILE A 67 -4.45 16.74 -1.59
N ILE A 68 -4.61 15.43 -1.50
CA ILE A 68 -4.76 14.56 -2.67
C ILE A 68 -6.03 14.91 -3.45
N GLY A 69 -7.14 15.26 -2.77
CA GLY A 69 -8.36 15.76 -3.43
C GLY A 69 -8.09 17.01 -4.26
N MET A 70 -7.39 17.99 -3.71
CA MET A 70 -6.99 19.20 -4.45
C MET A 70 -6.09 18.90 -5.65
N LEU A 71 -5.13 17.98 -5.50
CA LEU A 71 -4.26 17.56 -6.61
C LEU A 71 -5.06 16.80 -7.67
N LEU A 72 -6.01 15.97 -7.24
CA LEU A 72 -6.90 15.23 -8.10
C LEU A 72 -7.77 16.14 -8.98
N ASP A 73 -8.32 17.21 -8.39
CA ASP A 73 -9.11 18.19 -9.13
C ASP A 73 -8.25 19.01 -10.13
N ARG A 74 -6.98 19.24 -9.80
CA ARG A 74 -6.08 20.03 -10.64
C ARG A 74 -5.41 19.20 -11.76
N PHE A 75 -4.97 17.99 -11.47
CA PHE A 75 -4.13 17.18 -12.37
C PHE A 75 -4.84 15.95 -12.91
N GLY A 76 -6.04 15.66 -12.40
CA GLY A 76 -6.82 14.47 -12.72
C GLY A 76 -6.29 13.18 -12.05
N PRO A 77 -7.10 12.10 -12.08
CA PRO A 77 -6.82 10.89 -11.32
C PRO A 77 -5.60 10.12 -11.80
N ARG A 78 -5.34 10.10 -13.11
CA ARG A 78 -4.22 9.34 -13.69
C ARG A 78 -2.87 9.83 -13.19
N ILE A 79 -2.63 11.14 -13.27
CA ILE A 79 -1.36 11.75 -12.87
C ILE A 79 -1.21 11.64 -11.35
N THR A 80 -2.25 12.00 -10.60
CA THR A 80 -2.24 11.98 -9.14
C THR A 80 -1.96 10.59 -8.59
N TYR A 81 -2.56 9.53 -9.17
CA TYR A 81 -2.29 8.17 -8.73
C TYR A 81 -0.87 7.70 -9.07
N THR A 82 -0.39 8.02 -10.26
CA THR A 82 0.99 7.71 -10.66
C THR A 82 2.00 8.35 -9.70
N LEU A 83 1.82 9.63 -9.40
CA LEU A 83 2.68 10.34 -8.46
C LEU A 83 2.61 9.76 -7.04
N LEU A 84 1.42 9.36 -6.58
CA LEU A 84 1.26 8.72 -5.27
C LEU A 84 1.98 7.38 -5.18
N LEU A 85 1.92 6.55 -6.23
CA LEU A 85 2.62 5.26 -6.26
C LEU A 85 4.14 5.43 -6.32
N ILE A 86 4.63 6.41 -7.10
CA ILE A 86 6.07 6.75 -7.12
C ILE A 86 6.50 7.27 -5.74
N TYR A 87 5.71 8.16 -5.16
CA TYR A 87 5.96 8.67 -3.81
C TYR A 87 6.05 7.54 -2.78
N ALA A 88 5.19 6.52 -2.85
CA ALA A 88 5.16 5.41 -1.91
C ALA A 88 6.49 4.64 -1.81
N ALA A 89 7.28 4.63 -2.88
CA ALA A 89 8.60 3.97 -2.88
C ALA A 89 9.58 4.66 -1.92
N ILE A 90 9.53 5.99 -1.80
CA ILE A 90 10.45 6.78 -0.97
C ILE A 90 10.35 6.38 0.52
N PRO A 91 9.17 6.47 1.18
CA PRO A 91 9.07 6.06 2.58
C PRO A 91 9.25 4.56 2.80
N CYS A 92 9.02 3.71 1.79
CA CYS A 92 9.32 2.28 1.89
C CYS A 92 10.84 2.04 1.96
N ILE A 93 11.61 2.68 1.08
CA ILE A 93 13.08 2.60 1.10
C ILE A 93 13.60 3.20 2.41
N ALA A 94 13.07 4.33 2.85
CA ALA A 94 13.45 4.96 4.12
C ALA A 94 13.16 4.05 5.32
N PHE A 95 12.03 3.33 5.31
CA PHE A 95 11.69 2.37 6.36
C PHE A 95 12.64 1.16 6.34
N ALA A 96 12.97 0.64 5.17
CA ALA A 96 13.87 -0.49 5.02
C ALA A 96 15.33 -0.17 5.41
N SER A 97 15.75 1.10 5.26
CA SER A 97 17.09 1.57 5.63
C SER A 97 17.16 2.23 7.01
N ALA A 98 16.08 2.17 7.79
CA ALA A 98 16.05 2.76 9.13
C ALA A 98 17.01 2.06 10.07
N GLN A 99 17.68 2.85 10.92
CA GLN A 99 18.66 2.36 11.92
C GLN A 99 18.21 2.62 13.35
N ASN A 100 17.12 3.33 13.54
CA ASN A 100 16.59 3.67 14.86
C ASN A 100 15.08 3.90 14.81
N PHE A 101 14.45 3.89 15.99
CA PHE A 101 13.00 4.03 16.14
C PHE A 101 12.46 5.34 15.55
N THR A 102 13.18 6.45 15.66
CA THR A 102 12.73 7.74 15.12
C THR A 102 12.62 7.69 13.59
N GLN A 103 13.57 7.06 12.91
CA GLN A 103 13.53 6.89 11.45
C GLN A 103 12.36 5.98 11.04
N LEU A 104 12.07 4.92 11.80
CA LEU A 104 10.89 4.08 11.60
C LEU A 104 9.60 4.91 11.71
N VAL A 105 9.47 5.76 12.75
CA VAL A 105 8.30 6.63 12.95
C VAL A 105 8.13 7.60 11.79
N ILE A 106 9.18 8.31 11.38
CA ILE A 106 9.11 9.29 10.29
C ILE A 106 8.71 8.62 8.98
N SER A 107 9.32 7.49 8.65
CA SER A 107 8.97 6.75 7.42
C SER A 107 7.53 6.24 7.45
N ARG A 108 7.01 5.83 8.61
CA ARG A 108 5.61 5.41 8.76
C ARG A 108 4.63 6.58 8.63
N LEU A 109 4.96 7.72 9.22
CA LEU A 109 4.16 8.94 9.02
C LEU A 109 4.10 9.34 7.55
N ALA A 110 5.24 9.33 6.87
CA ALA A 110 5.28 9.62 5.43
C ALA A 110 4.46 8.57 4.64
N LEU A 111 4.58 7.29 4.95
CA LEU A 111 3.84 6.22 4.27
C LEU A 111 2.33 6.31 4.47
N SER A 112 1.86 6.88 5.58
CA SER A 112 0.43 7.03 5.86
C SER A 112 -0.33 7.86 4.81
N ILE A 113 0.37 8.73 4.07
CA ILE A 113 -0.19 9.51 2.96
C ILE A 113 -0.71 8.60 1.84
N VAL A 114 -0.10 7.42 1.65
CA VAL A 114 -0.50 6.44 0.62
C VAL A 114 -1.94 5.94 0.83
N GLY A 115 -2.43 5.92 2.07
CA GLY A 115 -3.82 5.61 2.37
C GLY A 115 -4.85 6.57 1.76
N ALA A 116 -4.42 7.74 1.27
CA ALA A 116 -5.28 8.64 0.50
C ALA A 116 -5.54 8.16 -0.94
N GLY A 117 -4.83 7.15 -1.45
CA GLY A 117 -5.02 6.61 -2.80
C GLY A 117 -6.43 6.11 -3.07
N PHE A 118 -7.17 5.71 -2.04
CA PHE A 118 -8.55 5.25 -2.15
C PHE A 118 -9.46 6.28 -2.86
N VAL A 119 -9.35 7.56 -2.51
CA VAL A 119 -10.22 8.61 -3.10
C VAL A 119 -9.92 8.86 -4.58
N ILE A 120 -8.69 8.62 -5.02
CA ILE A 120 -8.30 8.78 -6.43
C ILE A 120 -9.01 7.75 -7.30
N GLY A 121 -9.04 6.49 -6.86
CA GLY A 121 -9.66 5.43 -7.61
C GLY A 121 -11.18 5.52 -7.65
N ILE A 122 -11.84 5.95 -6.56
CA ILE A 122 -13.28 6.26 -6.54
C ILE A 122 -13.59 7.28 -7.65
N ARG A 123 -12.85 8.38 -7.71
CA ARG A 123 -13.04 9.40 -8.75
C ARG A 123 -12.83 8.83 -10.15
N MET A 124 -11.77 8.03 -10.34
CA MET A 124 -11.48 7.42 -11.64
C MET A 124 -12.62 6.49 -12.09
N VAL A 125 -13.14 5.63 -11.21
CA VAL A 125 -14.25 4.74 -11.51
C VAL A 125 -15.51 5.56 -11.84
N ALA A 126 -15.81 6.60 -11.06
CA ALA A 126 -16.96 7.46 -11.26
C ALA A 126 -16.94 8.20 -12.63
N GLU A 127 -15.77 8.54 -13.15
CA GLU A 127 -15.63 9.19 -14.46
C GLU A 127 -15.84 8.24 -15.64
N TRP A 128 -15.59 6.93 -15.46
CA TRP A 128 -15.65 5.95 -16.56
C TRP A 128 -16.90 5.08 -16.58
N PHE A 129 -17.65 5.01 -15.48
CA PHE A 129 -18.82 4.15 -15.37
C PHE A 129 -20.12 4.95 -15.23
N PRO A 130 -21.20 4.55 -15.95
CA PRO A 130 -22.49 5.21 -15.83
C PRO A 130 -23.11 4.93 -14.45
N PRO A 131 -24.05 5.79 -13.98
CA PRO A 131 -24.65 5.67 -12.64
C PRO A 131 -25.26 4.30 -12.32
N LYS A 132 -25.78 3.60 -13.33
CA LYS A 132 -26.39 2.27 -13.17
C LYS A 132 -25.37 1.16 -12.86
N GLU A 133 -24.10 1.36 -13.19
CA GLU A 133 -23.04 0.36 -13.08
C GLU A 133 -21.97 0.74 -12.06
N ILE A 134 -22.00 2.00 -11.58
CA ILE A 134 -20.96 2.55 -10.70
C ILE A 134 -20.83 1.75 -9.40
N GLY A 135 -21.94 1.32 -8.79
CA GLY A 135 -21.91 0.55 -7.55
C GLY A 135 -21.18 -0.79 -7.70
N LEU A 136 -21.36 -1.49 -8.83
CA LEU A 136 -20.63 -2.73 -9.10
C LEU A 136 -19.16 -2.46 -9.38
N ALA A 137 -18.86 -1.43 -10.17
CA ALA A 137 -17.48 -1.05 -10.49
C ALA A 137 -16.70 -0.62 -9.24
N GLU A 138 -17.32 0.17 -8.35
CA GLU A 138 -16.75 0.55 -7.05
C GLU A 138 -16.59 -0.65 -6.12
N GLY A 139 -17.53 -1.58 -6.11
CA GLY A 139 -17.42 -2.83 -5.37
C GLY A 139 -16.22 -3.67 -5.81
N ILE A 140 -15.98 -3.78 -7.11
CA ILE A 140 -14.80 -4.47 -7.68
C ILE A 140 -13.52 -3.71 -7.33
N TYR A 141 -13.51 -2.40 -7.54
CA TYR A 141 -12.38 -1.55 -7.20
C TYR A 141 -12.00 -1.67 -5.72
N GLY A 142 -12.97 -1.46 -4.83
CA GLY A 142 -12.76 -1.52 -3.39
C GLY A 142 -12.41 -2.93 -2.90
N GLY A 143 -13.11 -3.95 -3.37
CA GLY A 143 -12.87 -5.34 -2.97
C GLY A 143 -11.48 -5.83 -3.34
N TRP A 144 -11.12 -5.77 -4.62
CA TRP A 144 -9.79 -6.19 -5.09
C TRP A 144 -8.67 -5.30 -4.60
N GLY A 145 -8.91 -3.99 -4.47
CA GLY A 145 -7.91 -3.07 -3.94
C GLY A 145 -7.57 -3.36 -2.47
N ASN A 146 -8.58 -3.51 -1.62
CA ASN A 146 -8.39 -3.87 -0.20
C ASN A 146 -7.71 -5.23 -0.01
N PHE A 147 -7.86 -6.15 -0.95
CA PHE A 147 -7.15 -7.44 -0.94
C PHE A 147 -5.62 -7.27 -0.93
N GLY A 148 -5.09 -6.09 -1.29
CA GLY A 148 -3.67 -5.76 -1.17
C GLY A 148 -3.12 -5.96 0.24
N SER A 149 -3.88 -5.65 1.29
CA SER A 149 -3.48 -5.89 2.68
C SER A 149 -3.37 -7.38 3.01
N ALA A 150 -4.31 -8.19 2.54
CA ALA A 150 -4.25 -9.66 2.65
C ALA A 150 -3.09 -10.23 1.83
N GLY A 151 -2.87 -9.69 0.61
CA GLY A 151 -1.72 -10.03 -0.21
C GLY A 151 -0.40 -9.80 0.51
N ALA A 152 -0.24 -8.65 1.17
CA ALA A 152 0.94 -8.36 1.98
C ALA A 152 1.09 -9.35 3.15
N ALA A 153 -0.01 -9.65 3.86
CA ALA A 153 0.02 -10.58 4.99
C ALA A 153 0.41 -12.00 4.59
N LEU A 154 -0.01 -12.46 3.42
CA LEU A 154 0.28 -13.80 2.93
C LEU A 154 1.69 -13.94 2.32
N THR A 155 2.18 -12.90 1.64
CA THR A 155 3.40 -13.02 0.83
C THR A 155 4.64 -12.47 1.51
N LEU A 156 4.55 -11.36 2.26
CA LEU A 156 5.73 -10.72 2.85
C LEU A 156 6.50 -11.59 3.84
N PRO A 157 5.85 -12.35 4.77
CA PRO A 157 6.58 -13.25 5.65
C PRO A 157 7.31 -14.36 4.89
N THR A 158 6.66 -14.91 3.85
CA THR A 158 7.25 -15.98 3.02
C THR A 158 8.42 -15.45 2.20
N ILE A 159 8.28 -14.26 1.58
CA ILE A 159 9.35 -13.62 0.82
C ILE A 159 10.50 -13.28 1.75
N GLY A 160 10.20 -12.71 2.94
CA GLY A 160 11.20 -12.39 3.95
C GLY A 160 11.98 -13.62 4.41
N ALA A 161 11.28 -14.72 4.72
CA ALA A 161 11.90 -15.97 5.08
C ALA A 161 12.79 -16.52 3.94
N TRP A 162 12.30 -16.49 2.70
CA TRP A 162 13.07 -16.96 1.54
C TRP A 162 14.34 -16.13 1.30
N LEU A 163 14.25 -14.82 1.44
CA LEU A 163 15.41 -13.93 1.32
C LEU A 163 16.40 -14.15 2.48
N ALA A 164 15.91 -14.37 3.70
CA ALA A 164 16.74 -14.70 4.85
C ALA A 164 17.46 -16.06 4.68
N PHE A 165 16.77 -17.07 4.12
CA PHE A 165 17.38 -18.36 3.78
C PHE A 165 18.49 -18.22 2.72
N GLY A 166 18.30 -17.33 1.73
CA GLY A 166 19.33 -16.99 0.75
C GLY A 166 20.51 -16.21 1.32
N ALA A 167 20.34 -15.60 2.49
CA ALA A 167 21.36 -14.82 3.21
C ALA A 167 21.99 -15.60 4.39
N LEU A 168 21.77 -16.92 4.50
CA LEU A 168 22.43 -17.74 5.50
C LEU A 168 23.91 -17.94 5.16
N ASN A 169 24.77 -17.82 6.17
CA ASN A 169 26.17 -18.19 6.05
C ASN A 169 26.25 -19.72 5.79
N PRO A 170 26.79 -20.15 4.64
CA PRO A 170 26.87 -21.57 4.30
C PRO A 170 27.75 -22.38 5.28
N ALA A 171 28.59 -21.73 6.08
CA ALA A 171 29.47 -22.39 7.05
C ALA A 171 28.86 -22.51 8.44
N THR A 172 27.96 -21.61 8.86
CA THR A 172 27.39 -21.58 10.23
C THR A 172 25.90 -21.83 10.26
N GLY A 173 25.17 -21.69 9.14
CA GLY A 173 23.72 -21.76 9.08
C GLY A 173 23.00 -20.57 9.74
N GLU A 174 23.75 -19.56 10.17
CA GLU A 174 23.21 -18.36 10.78
C GLU A 174 22.85 -17.31 9.72
N ALA A 175 21.78 -16.53 9.99
CA ALA A 175 21.38 -15.44 9.11
C ALA A 175 22.50 -14.38 9.05
N LEU A 176 22.83 -13.94 7.84
CA LEU A 176 23.83 -12.88 7.59
C LEU A 176 23.27 -11.46 7.83
N LEU A 177 22.17 -11.33 8.56
CA LEU A 177 21.54 -10.05 8.93
C LEU A 177 21.84 -9.73 10.39
#